data_6568a91536f21254200a6a061f1cd10b
#
_entry.id   6568a91536f21254200a6a061f1cd10b
#
_cell.length_a   1.000
_cell.length_b   1.000
_cell.length_c   1.000
_cell.angle_alpha   90.00
_cell.angle_beta   90.00
_cell.angle_gamma   90.00
#
_symmetry.space_group_name_H-M   'P 1'
#
loop_
_entity.id
_entity.type
_entity.pdbx_description
1 polymer ?
#
loop_
_entity_poly.entity_id
_entity_poly.type
_entity_poly.pdbx_seq_one_letter_code
_entity_poly.pdbx_strand_id
1 'polypeptide(L)'
;MRRAFDLATSAALKGNHPFGAVLVHEGEVVRTAENTVNTDDDQTHHAELNLIAEARSTYPREYLSECTLYASTAPCPMCAYAIWEAGITRIVYGVTYETFAKLITNGAPYIPIEEIYRLLKTPSQITGGVLEEEGTRAYRHWPKK
;
A
#
# COMPACT_ATOMS: atom_id res chain seq x y z
N MET A 1 3.55 -10.01 -4.15
CA MET A 1 2.32 -9.84 -3.32
C MET A 1 2.42 -10.52 -1.95
N ARG A 2 2.72 -11.81 -1.84
CA ARG A 2 2.79 -12.49 -0.52
C ARG A 2 3.71 -11.80 0.49
N ARG A 3 4.84 -11.25 0.04
CA ARG A 3 5.71 -10.43 0.91
C ARG A 3 4.99 -9.22 1.51
N ALA A 4 4.11 -8.56 0.77
CA ALA A 4 3.30 -7.46 1.29
C ALA A 4 2.29 -7.96 2.37
N PHE A 5 1.73 -9.16 2.21
CA PHE A 5 0.87 -9.77 3.21
C PHE A 5 1.62 -10.19 4.48
N ASP A 6 2.86 -10.69 4.34
CA ASP A 6 3.71 -11.00 5.50
C ASP A 6 4.01 -9.73 6.30
N LEU A 7 4.32 -8.62 5.63
CA LEU A 7 4.52 -7.31 6.27
C LEU A 7 3.25 -6.79 6.94
N ALA A 8 2.08 -6.98 6.32
CA ALA A 8 0.80 -6.63 6.92
C ALA A 8 0.55 -7.41 8.22
N THR A 9 0.84 -8.71 8.21
CA THR A 9 0.75 -9.56 9.40
C THR A 9 1.75 -9.12 10.47
N SER A 10 2.98 -8.81 10.09
CA SER A 10 4.02 -8.30 10.99
C SER A 10 3.60 -6.99 11.67
N ALA A 11 3.06 -6.03 10.89
CA ALA A 11 2.53 -4.78 11.43
C ALA A 11 1.46 -5.03 12.51
N ALA A 12 0.51 -5.91 12.21
CA ALA A 12 -0.58 -6.25 13.13
C ALA A 12 -0.07 -6.89 14.44
N LEU A 13 0.91 -7.79 14.35
CA LEU A 13 1.52 -8.43 15.53
C LEU A 13 2.30 -7.42 16.42
N LYS A 14 2.71 -6.29 15.86
CA LYS A 14 3.31 -5.17 16.59
C LYS A 14 2.29 -4.15 17.12
N GLY A 15 0.99 -4.41 16.92
CA GLY A 15 -0.10 -3.53 17.37
C GLY A 15 -0.51 -2.45 16.37
N ASN A 16 0.00 -2.49 15.14
CA ASN A 16 -0.36 -1.57 14.07
C ASN A 16 -1.49 -2.12 13.18
N HIS A 17 -1.99 -1.30 12.27
CA HIS A 17 -2.94 -1.78 11.27
C HIS A 17 -2.27 -2.76 10.30
N PRO A 18 -2.98 -3.81 9.84
CA PRO A 18 -2.42 -4.88 9.02
C PRO A 18 -2.21 -4.46 7.56
N PHE A 19 -1.25 -3.59 7.32
CA PHE A 19 -0.88 -3.12 6.00
C PHE A 19 0.63 -3.22 5.77
N GLY A 20 1.00 -3.65 4.57
CA GLY A 20 2.38 -3.78 4.13
C GLY A 20 2.55 -3.36 2.69
N ALA A 21 3.73 -2.87 2.34
CA ALA A 21 4.09 -2.43 1.01
C ALA A 21 5.49 -2.88 0.61
N VAL A 22 5.68 -3.17 -0.68
CA VAL A 22 6.92 -3.66 -1.27
C VAL A 22 7.20 -2.89 -2.55
N LEU A 23 8.42 -2.43 -2.73
CA LEU A 23 8.90 -1.81 -3.96
C LEU A 23 9.82 -2.78 -4.70
N VAL A 24 9.54 -2.99 -5.99
CA VAL A 24 10.26 -3.93 -6.85
C VAL A 24 10.85 -3.18 -8.05
N HIS A 25 12.12 -3.41 -8.33
CA HIS A 25 12.81 -2.93 -9.53
C HIS A 25 13.47 -4.11 -10.23
N GLU A 26 13.20 -4.27 -11.53
CA GLU A 26 13.76 -5.37 -12.36
C GLU A 26 13.64 -6.77 -11.70
N GLY A 27 12.47 -7.06 -11.11
CA GLY A 27 12.20 -8.33 -10.45
C GLY A 27 12.78 -8.49 -9.04
N GLU A 28 13.55 -7.52 -8.55
CA GLU A 28 14.16 -7.53 -7.21
C GLU A 28 13.43 -6.62 -6.23
N VAL A 29 13.23 -7.10 -5.01
CA VAL A 29 12.72 -6.28 -3.90
C VAL A 29 13.79 -5.30 -3.46
N VAL A 30 13.53 -4.00 -3.62
CA VAL A 30 14.50 -2.95 -3.28
C VAL A 30 14.15 -2.21 -1.99
N ARG A 31 12.88 -2.18 -1.60
CA ARG A 31 12.40 -1.63 -0.31
C ARG A 31 11.14 -2.35 0.15
N THR A 32 10.96 -2.39 1.46
CA THR A 32 9.75 -2.88 2.12
C THR A 32 9.39 -1.95 3.26
N ALA A 33 8.10 -1.82 3.55
CA ALA A 33 7.62 -1.11 4.72
C ALA A 33 6.31 -1.71 5.23
N GLU A 34 6.03 -1.49 6.49
CA GLU A 34 4.79 -1.84 7.16
C GLU A 34 4.15 -0.61 7.81
N ASN A 35 2.87 -0.70 8.12
CA ASN A 35 2.15 0.34 8.83
C ASN A 35 2.72 0.51 10.25
N THR A 36 2.92 1.75 10.69
CA THR A 36 3.43 2.09 12.01
C THR A 36 2.56 3.15 12.73
N VAL A 37 1.32 3.33 12.27
CA VAL A 37 0.39 4.36 12.78
C VAL A 37 0.29 4.37 14.30
N ASN A 38 0.08 3.21 14.93
CA ASN A 38 -0.12 3.13 16.37
C ASN A 38 1.19 3.21 17.17
N THR A 39 2.27 2.62 16.66
CA THR A 39 3.58 2.65 17.35
C THR A 39 4.25 4.00 17.27
N ASP A 40 4.01 4.76 16.21
CA ASP A 40 4.59 6.10 16.00
C ASP A 40 3.64 7.22 16.42
N ASP A 41 2.38 6.87 16.81
CA ASP A 41 1.30 7.83 17.09
C ASP A 41 1.11 8.87 15.99
N ASP A 42 1.18 8.42 14.71
CA ASP A 42 1.03 9.25 13.52
C ASP A 42 0.10 8.58 12.50
N GLN A 43 -1.06 9.20 12.26
CA GLN A 43 -2.08 8.69 11.35
C GLN A 43 -1.64 8.67 9.86
N THR A 44 -0.53 9.31 9.53
CA THR A 44 0.02 9.31 8.17
C THR A 44 1.00 8.15 7.94
N HIS A 45 1.45 7.45 8.96
CA HIS A 45 2.45 6.37 8.85
C HIS A 45 1.85 5.06 8.31
N HIS A 46 1.14 5.17 7.16
CA HIS A 46 0.72 4.03 6.36
C HIS A 46 1.94 3.33 5.73
N ALA A 47 1.81 2.04 5.45
CA ALA A 47 2.90 1.25 4.87
C ALA A 47 3.44 1.86 3.56
N GLU A 48 2.55 2.32 2.69
CA GLU A 48 2.91 2.94 1.42
C GLU A 48 3.63 4.28 1.62
N LEU A 49 3.18 5.11 2.56
CA LEU A 49 3.84 6.39 2.86
C LEU A 49 5.22 6.17 3.47
N ASN A 50 5.36 5.24 4.41
CA ASN A 50 6.65 4.85 4.97
C ASN A 50 7.60 4.37 3.86
N LEU A 51 7.09 3.51 2.96
CA LEU A 51 7.86 3.03 1.81
C LEU A 51 8.34 4.16 0.90
N ILE A 52 7.43 5.07 0.52
CA ILE A 52 7.73 6.20 -0.37
C ILE A 52 8.72 7.17 0.27
N ALA A 53 8.57 7.47 1.56
CA ALA A 53 9.50 8.36 2.27
C ALA A 53 10.93 7.81 2.23
N GLU A 54 11.12 6.52 2.54
CA GLU A 54 12.42 5.87 2.48
C GLU A 54 12.95 5.76 1.04
N ALA A 55 12.10 5.37 0.08
CA ALA A 55 12.51 5.20 -1.30
C ALA A 55 12.96 6.53 -1.93
N ARG A 56 12.25 7.63 -1.68
CA ARG A 56 12.61 8.96 -2.19
C ARG A 56 13.91 9.51 -1.60
N SER A 57 14.25 9.13 -0.38
CA SER A 57 15.54 9.51 0.23
C SER A 57 16.73 8.75 -0.35
N THR A 58 16.47 7.62 -1.02
CA THR A 58 17.51 6.71 -1.52
C THR A 58 17.65 6.74 -3.04
N TYR A 59 16.52 6.83 -3.76
CA TYR A 59 16.46 6.66 -5.22
C TYR A 59 15.95 7.92 -5.92
N PRO A 60 16.52 8.28 -7.08
CA PRO A 60 16.00 9.37 -7.90
C PRO A 60 14.65 9.00 -8.54
N ARG A 61 13.88 10.00 -8.95
CA ARG A 61 12.55 9.82 -9.56
C ARG A 61 12.57 8.91 -10.79
N GLU A 62 13.61 9.00 -11.60
CA GLU A 62 13.79 8.17 -12.80
C GLU A 62 13.82 6.68 -12.43
N TYR A 63 14.57 6.32 -11.39
CA TYR A 63 14.63 4.95 -10.87
C TYR A 63 13.26 4.51 -10.35
N LEU A 64 12.58 5.35 -9.58
CA LEU A 64 11.25 5.05 -9.03
C LEU A 64 10.20 4.86 -10.11
N SER A 65 10.31 5.56 -11.24
CA SER A 65 9.40 5.41 -12.38
C SER A 65 9.50 4.04 -13.06
N GLU A 66 10.60 3.33 -12.87
CA GLU A 66 10.81 1.96 -13.38
C GLU A 66 10.35 0.89 -12.38
N CYS A 67 10.04 1.28 -11.14
CA CYS A 67 9.60 0.37 -10.09
C CYS A 67 8.12 -0.02 -10.22
N THR A 68 7.79 -1.16 -9.61
CA THR A 68 6.40 -1.57 -9.31
C THR A 68 6.19 -1.56 -7.81
N LEU A 69 5.13 -0.90 -7.35
CA LEU A 69 4.72 -0.92 -5.95
C LEU A 69 3.65 -1.98 -5.73
N TYR A 70 3.87 -2.84 -4.74
CA TYR A 70 2.91 -3.83 -4.27
C TYR A 70 2.37 -3.40 -2.91
N ALA A 71 1.05 -3.24 -2.80
CA ALA A 71 0.37 -2.93 -1.54
C ALA A 71 -0.52 -4.11 -1.11
N SER A 72 -0.52 -4.44 0.16
CA SER A 72 -1.35 -5.53 0.68
C SER A 72 -2.86 -5.26 0.51
N THR A 73 -3.25 -4.00 0.57
CA THR A 73 -4.62 -3.51 0.38
C THR A 73 -4.60 -2.32 -0.57
N ALA A 74 -5.71 -2.06 -1.25
CA ALA A 74 -5.87 -0.91 -2.15
C ALA A 74 -5.40 0.39 -1.47
N PRO A 75 -4.45 1.14 -2.05
CA PRO A 75 -3.95 2.38 -1.48
C PRO A 75 -5.05 3.42 -1.29
N CYS A 76 -5.09 4.06 -0.13
CA CYS A 76 -6.01 5.17 0.14
C CYS A 76 -5.62 6.42 -0.67
N PRO A 77 -6.48 7.46 -0.77
CA PRO A 77 -6.18 8.67 -1.53
C PRO A 77 -4.87 9.38 -1.11
N MET A 78 -4.56 9.40 0.19
CA MET A 78 -3.32 9.98 0.70
C MET A 78 -2.08 9.22 0.14
N CYS A 79 -2.10 7.90 0.22
CA CYS A 79 -1.04 7.04 -0.31
C CYS A 79 -0.96 7.12 -1.83
N ALA A 80 -2.12 7.09 -2.52
CA ALA A 80 -2.19 7.16 -3.97
C ALA A 80 -1.52 8.42 -4.52
N TYR A 81 -1.76 9.59 -3.89
CA TYR A 81 -1.12 10.83 -4.29
C TYR A 81 0.40 10.79 -4.04
N ALA A 82 0.85 10.27 -2.90
CA ALA A 82 2.28 10.14 -2.60
C ALA A 82 3.00 9.20 -3.57
N ILE A 83 2.37 8.09 -3.95
CA ILE A 83 2.89 7.15 -4.95
C ILE A 83 3.02 7.84 -6.31
N TRP A 84 1.99 8.57 -6.74
CA TRP A 84 1.99 9.36 -7.96
C TRP A 84 3.10 10.43 -7.95
N GLU A 85 3.22 11.18 -6.87
CA GLU A 85 4.23 12.23 -6.69
C GLU A 85 5.66 11.67 -6.77
N ALA A 86 5.86 10.44 -6.32
CA ALA A 86 7.14 9.73 -6.46
C ALA A 86 7.46 9.30 -7.91
N GLY A 87 6.50 9.36 -8.83
CA GLY A 87 6.66 8.98 -10.23
C GLY A 87 6.38 7.51 -10.52
N ILE A 88 5.83 6.76 -9.57
CA ILE A 88 5.51 5.34 -9.75
C ILE A 88 4.15 5.21 -10.44
N THR A 89 4.11 4.49 -11.57
CA THR A 89 2.91 4.29 -12.38
C THR A 89 2.46 2.84 -12.49
N ARG A 90 3.24 1.91 -11.95
CA ARG A 90 2.90 0.47 -11.88
C ARG A 90 2.60 0.08 -10.44
N ILE A 91 1.34 -0.23 -10.17
CA ILE A 91 0.85 -0.57 -8.84
C ILE A 91 0.07 -1.87 -8.90
N VAL A 92 0.34 -2.76 -7.95
CA VAL A 92 -0.39 -4.01 -7.73
C VAL A 92 -0.87 -4.03 -6.29
N TYR A 93 -2.16 -4.28 -6.07
CA TYR A 93 -2.65 -4.44 -4.70
C TYR A 93 -3.43 -5.74 -4.52
N GLY A 94 -3.38 -6.25 -3.30
CA GLY A 94 -4.03 -7.50 -2.92
C GLY A 94 -5.51 -7.32 -2.66
N VAL A 95 -5.87 -6.85 -1.46
CA VAL A 95 -7.27 -6.71 -1.06
C VAL A 95 -7.86 -5.44 -1.67
N THR A 96 -8.99 -5.61 -2.36
CA THR A 96 -9.76 -4.48 -2.90
C THR A 96 -10.39 -3.66 -1.78
N TYR A 97 -10.71 -2.39 -2.07
CA TYR A 97 -11.40 -1.57 -1.09
C TYR A 97 -12.79 -2.11 -0.75
N GLU A 98 -13.51 -2.65 -1.72
CA GLU A 98 -14.84 -3.23 -1.51
C GLU A 98 -14.81 -4.37 -0.50
N THR A 99 -13.80 -5.24 -0.59
CA THR A 99 -13.59 -6.34 0.37
C THR A 99 -13.17 -5.79 1.74
N PHE A 100 -12.21 -4.86 1.76
CA PHE A 100 -11.77 -4.19 2.98
C PHE A 100 -12.92 -3.46 3.69
N ALA A 101 -13.72 -2.71 2.95
CA ALA A 101 -14.86 -1.97 3.50
C ALA A 101 -15.91 -2.89 4.13
N LYS A 102 -16.20 -4.03 3.50
CA LYS A 102 -17.11 -5.03 4.06
C LYS A 102 -16.62 -5.64 5.35
N LEU A 103 -15.31 -5.87 5.46
CA LEU A 103 -14.72 -6.58 6.60
C LEU A 103 -14.38 -5.64 7.78
N ILE A 104 -14.01 -4.40 7.52
CA ILE A 104 -13.37 -3.52 8.51
C ILE A 104 -14.09 -2.17 8.70
N THR A 105 -14.37 -1.43 7.61
CA THR A 105 -14.72 0.01 7.72
C THR A 105 -16.19 0.34 7.58
N ASN A 106 -17.05 -0.64 7.30
CA ASN A 106 -18.48 -0.44 7.05
C ASN A 106 -18.79 0.62 5.98
N GLY A 107 -17.96 0.73 4.94
CA GLY A 107 -18.22 1.60 3.79
C GLY A 107 -17.80 3.06 3.95
N ALA A 108 -16.69 3.33 4.65
CA ALA A 108 -16.12 4.68 4.70
C ALA A 108 -15.89 5.26 3.28
N PRO A 109 -15.96 6.60 3.09
CA PRO A 109 -15.73 7.23 1.80
C PRO A 109 -14.38 6.85 1.20
N TYR A 110 -14.36 6.60 -0.12
CA TYR A 110 -13.18 6.11 -0.82
C TYR A 110 -13.11 6.64 -2.25
N ILE A 111 -11.91 7.02 -2.67
CA ILE A 111 -11.59 7.33 -4.06
C ILE A 111 -10.57 6.30 -4.53
N PRO A 112 -10.88 5.45 -5.54
CA PRO A 112 -9.94 4.47 -6.06
C PRO A 112 -8.66 5.11 -6.58
N ILE A 113 -7.51 4.43 -6.42
CA ILE A 113 -6.23 4.91 -6.93
C ILE A 113 -6.26 5.14 -8.45
N GLU A 114 -6.98 4.33 -9.19
CA GLU A 114 -7.21 4.45 -10.63
C GLU A 114 -7.83 5.81 -10.98
N GLU A 115 -8.80 6.25 -10.20
CA GLU A 115 -9.50 7.53 -10.40
C GLU A 115 -8.56 8.71 -10.11
N ILE A 116 -7.71 8.62 -9.11
CA ILE A 116 -6.72 9.65 -8.79
C ILE A 116 -5.75 9.81 -9.95
N TYR A 117 -5.19 8.72 -10.49
CA TYR A 117 -4.29 8.79 -11.66
C TYR A 117 -4.99 9.33 -12.89
N ARG A 118 -6.26 8.97 -13.10
CA ARG A 118 -7.08 9.50 -14.20
C ARG A 118 -7.27 11.01 -14.07
N LEU A 119 -7.63 11.50 -12.90
CA LEU A 119 -7.82 12.94 -12.62
C LEU A 119 -6.51 13.72 -12.78
N LEU A 120 -5.39 13.12 -12.42
CA LEU A 120 -4.04 13.69 -12.60
C LEU A 120 -3.51 13.51 -14.02
N LYS A 121 -4.34 12.99 -14.95
CA LYS A 121 -4.02 12.78 -16.38
C LYS A 121 -2.71 12.00 -16.56
N THR A 122 -2.45 11.03 -15.69
CA THR A 122 -1.24 10.22 -15.70
C THR A 122 -1.57 8.79 -16.13
N PRO A 123 -0.99 8.30 -17.24
CA PRO A 123 -1.10 6.88 -17.60
C PRO A 123 -0.54 5.98 -16.51
N SER A 124 -1.23 4.89 -16.21
CA SER A 124 -0.83 3.97 -15.16
C SER A 124 -1.20 2.53 -15.50
N GLN A 125 -0.49 1.58 -14.88
CA GLN A 125 -0.80 0.16 -14.90
C GLN A 125 -1.12 -0.26 -13.47
N ILE A 126 -2.41 -0.36 -13.14
CA ILE A 126 -2.90 -0.67 -11.80
C ILE A 126 -3.68 -1.97 -11.86
N THR A 127 -3.28 -2.96 -11.07
CA THR A 127 -3.91 -4.27 -10.96
C THR A 127 -4.31 -4.54 -9.53
N GLY A 128 -5.59 -4.74 -9.28
CA GLY A 128 -6.14 -5.03 -7.96
C GLY A 128 -6.69 -6.45 -7.82
N GLY A 129 -6.92 -6.87 -6.58
CA GLY A 129 -7.50 -8.17 -6.26
C GLY A 129 -6.53 -9.35 -6.39
N VAL A 130 -5.23 -9.09 -6.40
CA VAL A 130 -4.22 -10.15 -6.56
C VAL A 130 -4.06 -10.94 -5.28
N LEU A 131 -4.40 -12.23 -5.31
CA LEU A 131 -4.42 -13.14 -4.15
C LEU A 131 -5.27 -12.60 -3.00
N GLU A 132 -6.38 -11.96 -3.30
CA GLU A 132 -7.21 -11.21 -2.35
C GLU A 132 -7.61 -12.03 -1.13
N GLU A 133 -8.03 -13.28 -1.32
CA GLU A 133 -8.41 -14.17 -0.21
C GLU A 133 -7.25 -14.40 0.76
N GLU A 134 -6.03 -14.59 0.24
CA GLU A 134 -4.84 -14.71 1.10
C GLU A 134 -4.60 -13.42 1.89
N GLY A 135 -4.76 -12.27 1.23
CA GLY A 135 -4.53 -10.95 1.82
C GLY A 135 -5.44 -10.63 3.01
N THR A 136 -6.71 -11.08 2.95
CA THR A 136 -7.67 -10.85 4.05
C THR A 136 -7.28 -11.53 5.37
N ARG A 137 -6.40 -12.53 5.31
CA ARG A 137 -5.97 -13.26 6.51
C ARG A 137 -5.26 -12.35 7.52
N ALA A 138 -4.54 -11.32 7.07
CA ALA A 138 -3.88 -10.37 7.95
C ALA A 138 -4.87 -9.61 8.84
N TYR A 139 -6.11 -9.40 8.39
CA TYR A 139 -7.14 -8.68 9.15
C TYR A 139 -7.64 -9.41 10.39
N ARG A 140 -7.38 -10.71 10.52
CA ARG A 140 -7.67 -11.47 11.74
C ARG A 140 -6.90 -10.94 12.95
N HIS A 141 -5.80 -10.27 12.72
CA HIS A 141 -4.93 -9.68 13.73
C HIS A 141 -5.17 -8.16 13.88
N TRP A 142 -6.31 -7.66 13.39
CA TRP A 142 -6.64 -6.24 13.53
C TRP A 142 -6.56 -5.82 15.01
N PRO A 143 -5.84 -4.73 15.35
CA PRO A 143 -5.70 -4.31 16.75
C PRO A 143 -7.08 -4.02 17.36
N LYS A 144 -7.36 -4.64 18.49
CA LYS A 144 -8.57 -4.31 19.27
C LYS A 144 -8.34 -2.96 19.94
N LYS A 145 -9.34 -2.09 19.82
CA LYS A 145 -9.35 -0.83 20.56
C LYS A 145 -9.40 -1.09 22.06
#